data_f31ce00372af50a3aff69e6fdd6016b8
#
_entry.id   f31ce00372af50a3aff69e6fdd6016b8
#
_cell.length_a   1.000
_cell.length_b   1.000
_cell.length_c   1.000
_cell.angle_alpha   90.00
_cell.angle_beta   90.00
_cell.angle_gamma   90.00
#
_symmetry.space_group_name_H-M   'P 1'
#
loop_
_entity.id
_entity.type
_entity.pdbx_description
1 polymer ?
#
loop_
_entity_poly.entity_id
_entity_poly.type
_entity_poly.pdbx_seq_one_letter_code
_entity_poly.pdbx_strand_id
1 'polypeptide(L)'
;IYNLIYEQLQCTMKKVRILGIESSCDETSVSVIERSTAGKVKILSNIVKSQLNVHENFGGVVPELAARAHSEIIDELILMAVKKAKIKFEDLNAIAATSGPGLLGGLLVGVVAAKTLSSVLNIPFIAINHLEGHALSVHLEKKIKYPYLLLLVSGGHTEFTIINKFNSY
;
A
#
# COMPACT_ATOMS: atom_id res chain seq x y z
N ILE A 1 14.75 13.10 -6.03
CA ILE A 1 15.02 12.08 -5.00
C ILE A 1 14.46 10.72 -5.42
N TYR A 2 13.20 10.61 -5.91
CA TYR A 2 12.59 9.35 -6.36
C TYR A 2 13.37 8.67 -7.49
N ASN A 3 13.80 9.41 -8.52
CA ASN A 3 14.60 8.85 -9.62
C ASN A 3 15.98 8.36 -9.16
N LEU A 4 16.62 9.06 -8.23
CA LEU A 4 17.92 8.65 -7.68
C LEU A 4 17.82 7.35 -6.86
N ILE A 5 16.77 7.21 -6.03
CA ILE A 5 16.51 5.97 -5.28
C ILE A 5 16.13 4.85 -6.26
N TYR A 6 15.33 5.15 -7.28
CA TYR A 6 14.93 4.19 -8.30
C TYR A 6 16.11 3.69 -9.15
N GLU A 7 17.04 4.57 -9.53
CA GLU A 7 18.25 4.21 -10.27
C GLU A 7 19.27 3.47 -9.40
N GLN A 8 19.45 3.86 -8.13
CA GLN A 8 20.32 3.13 -7.20
C GLN A 8 19.80 1.73 -6.89
N LEU A 9 18.50 1.54 -6.77
CA LEU A 9 17.88 0.23 -6.58
C LEU A 9 17.96 -0.65 -7.85
N GLN A 10 18.07 -0.05 -9.04
CA GLN A 10 18.23 -0.82 -10.28
C GLN A 10 19.62 -1.42 -10.46
N CYS A 11 20.66 -0.81 -9.90
CA CYS A 11 22.05 -1.17 -10.22
C CYS A 11 22.59 -2.39 -9.47
N THR A 12 21.99 -2.81 -8.35
CA THR A 12 22.61 -3.83 -7.49
C THR A 12 21.68 -4.94 -6.96
N MET A 13 20.38 -4.89 -7.17
CA MET A 13 19.48 -5.86 -6.55
C MET A 13 18.89 -6.86 -7.55
N LYS A 14 19.12 -8.16 -7.30
CA LYS A 14 18.50 -9.25 -8.09
C LYS A 14 16.99 -9.29 -7.95
N LYS A 15 16.45 -8.84 -6.80
CA LYS A 15 15.02 -8.79 -6.49
C LYS A 15 14.75 -7.63 -5.55
N VAL A 16 13.60 -6.99 -5.70
CA VAL A 16 13.10 -5.96 -4.76
C VAL A 16 11.80 -6.46 -4.16
N ARG A 17 11.72 -6.50 -2.82
CA ARG A 17 10.53 -6.89 -2.05
C ARG A 17 10.08 -5.72 -1.21
N ILE A 18 8.80 -5.39 -1.32
CA ILE A 18 8.19 -4.27 -0.60
C ILE A 18 6.99 -4.80 0.18
N LEU A 19 6.93 -4.43 1.45
CA LEU A 19 5.73 -4.57 2.27
C LEU A 19 4.90 -3.31 2.10
N GLY A 20 3.64 -3.46 1.69
CA GLY A 20 2.68 -2.36 1.56
C GLY A 20 1.60 -2.44 2.64
N ILE A 21 1.26 -1.30 3.24
CA ILE A 21 0.23 -1.14 4.27
C ILE A 21 -0.81 -0.14 3.80
N GLU A 22 -2.09 -0.51 3.90
CA GLU A 22 -3.23 0.34 3.59
C GLU A 22 -4.19 0.38 4.79
N SER A 23 -4.53 1.58 5.26
CA SER A 23 -5.42 1.82 6.39
C SER A 23 -6.14 3.18 6.27
N SER A 24 -6.43 3.63 5.04
CA SER A 24 -6.95 4.97 4.79
C SER A 24 -8.45 5.14 5.08
N CYS A 25 -9.22 4.06 5.16
CA CYS A 25 -10.67 4.11 5.37
C CYS A 25 -11.16 3.03 6.34
N ASP A 26 -11.82 1.99 5.86
CA ASP A 26 -12.53 0.98 6.65
C ASP A 26 -12.03 -0.46 6.39
N GLU A 27 -10.90 -0.57 5.72
CA GLU A 27 -10.20 -1.84 5.52
C GLU A 27 -8.75 -1.71 5.95
N THR A 28 -8.27 -2.69 6.70
CA THR A 28 -6.83 -2.82 6.96
C THR A 28 -6.26 -3.86 6.01
N SER A 29 -5.31 -3.48 5.19
CA SER A 29 -4.66 -4.45 4.32
C SER A 29 -3.15 -4.37 4.37
N VAL A 30 -2.51 -5.54 4.24
CA VAL A 30 -1.05 -5.68 4.17
C VAL A 30 -0.70 -6.65 3.07
N SER A 31 0.23 -6.25 2.21
CA SER A 31 0.69 -7.04 1.08
C SER A 31 2.21 -7.09 1.01
N VAL A 32 2.73 -8.16 0.41
CA VAL A 32 4.14 -8.25 0.01
C VAL A 32 4.21 -8.45 -1.49
N ILE A 33 4.92 -7.58 -2.17
CA ILE A 33 5.19 -7.68 -3.60
C ILE A 33 6.67 -7.92 -3.85
N GLU A 34 6.98 -8.66 -4.90
CA GLU A 34 8.34 -8.90 -5.39
C GLU A 34 8.45 -8.43 -6.83
N ARG A 35 9.45 -7.63 -7.14
CA ARG A 35 9.84 -7.28 -8.50
C ARG A 35 11.16 -7.95 -8.84
N SER A 36 11.18 -8.71 -9.93
CA SER A 36 12.40 -9.33 -10.46
C SER A 36 13.27 -8.32 -11.22
N THR A 37 14.52 -8.66 -11.47
CA THR A 37 15.44 -7.88 -12.34
C THR A 37 14.89 -7.69 -13.76
N ALA A 38 14.09 -8.62 -14.26
CA ALA A 38 13.41 -8.51 -15.54
C ALA A 38 12.17 -7.62 -15.50
N GLY A 39 11.91 -6.92 -14.36
CA GLY A 39 10.78 -6.03 -14.19
C GLY A 39 9.43 -6.73 -13.97
N LYS A 40 9.40 -8.06 -13.86
CA LYS A 40 8.15 -8.80 -13.59
C LYS A 40 7.77 -8.63 -12.11
N VAL A 41 6.55 -8.17 -11.88
CA VAL A 41 5.96 -8.03 -10.54
C VAL A 41 5.19 -9.29 -10.18
N LYS A 42 5.32 -9.72 -8.92
CA LYS A 42 4.57 -10.83 -8.33
C LYS A 42 4.03 -10.42 -6.97
N ILE A 43 2.76 -10.66 -6.72
CA ILE A 43 2.15 -10.55 -5.40
C ILE A 43 2.49 -11.83 -4.64
N LEU A 44 3.30 -11.73 -3.58
CA LEU A 44 3.68 -12.86 -2.73
C LEU A 44 2.61 -13.13 -1.66
N SER A 45 2.02 -12.07 -1.13
CA SER A 45 0.89 -12.13 -0.20
C SER A 45 0.02 -10.90 -0.35
N ASN A 46 -1.27 -11.08 -0.05
CA ASN A 46 -2.24 -10.01 0.13
C ASN A 46 -3.22 -10.46 1.22
N ILE A 47 -3.30 -9.67 2.29
CA ILE A 47 -4.17 -9.90 3.43
C ILE A 47 -5.05 -8.66 3.56
N VAL A 48 -6.35 -8.86 3.61
CA VAL A 48 -7.33 -7.79 3.78
C VAL A 48 -8.25 -8.15 4.94
N LYS A 49 -8.48 -7.21 5.83
CA LYS A 49 -9.44 -7.30 6.92
C LYS A 49 -10.43 -6.15 6.81
N SER A 50 -11.65 -6.46 6.47
CA SER A 50 -12.75 -5.50 6.42
C SER A 50 -13.27 -5.19 7.82
N GLN A 51 -13.70 -3.95 8.01
CA GLN A 51 -14.30 -3.43 9.24
C GLN A 51 -15.81 -3.23 9.09
N LEU A 52 -16.47 -3.83 8.09
CA LEU A 52 -17.90 -3.68 7.85
C LEU A 52 -18.74 -3.89 9.12
N ASN A 53 -18.46 -4.95 9.87
CA ASN A 53 -19.17 -5.27 11.12
C ASN A 53 -19.01 -4.19 12.20
N VAL A 54 -17.92 -3.40 12.17
CA VAL A 54 -17.69 -2.31 13.13
C VAL A 54 -18.57 -1.12 12.82
N HIS A 55 -18.90 -0.90 11.54
CA HIS A 55 -19.59 0.30 11.06
C HIS A 55 -21.07 0.06 10.71
N GLU A 56 -21.50 -1.19 10.64
CA GLU A 56 -22.84 -1.60 10.19
C GLU A 56 -23.98 -0.84 10.89
N ASN A 57 -23.87 -0.69 12.22
CA ASN A 57 -24.90 -0.04 13.03
C ASN A 57 -24.93 1.50 12.91
N PHE A 58 -23.95 2.11 12.24
CA PHE A 58 -23.80 3.56 12.13
C PHE A 58 -24.20 4.10 10.74
N GLY A 59 -24.53 3.21 9.79
CA GLY A 59 -24.87 3.60 8.42
C GLY A 59 -23.72 4.20 7.60
N GLY A 60 -22.49 4.10 8.08
CA GLY A 60 -21.29 4.60 7.43
C GLY A 60 -20.05 4.51 8.32
N VAL A 61 -18.90 4.86 7.77
CA VAL A 61 -17.62 4.74 8.48
C VAL A 61 -17.51 5.79 9.59
N VAL A 62 -17.26 5.34 10.82
CA VAL A 62 -16.96 6.18 11.98
C VAL A 62 -15.44 6.27 12.15
N PRO A 63 -14.82 7.43 11.88
CA PRO A 63 -13.35 7.54 11.78
C PRO A 63 -12.59 7.09 13.02
N GLU A 64 -13.11 7.37 14.22
CA GLU A 64 -12.46 6.95 15.46
C GLU A 64 -12.49 5.44 15.65
N LEU A 65 -13.63 4.81 15.36
CA LEU A 65 -13.76 3.35 15.43
C LEU A 65 -12.86 2.66 14.40
N ALA A 66 -12.78 3.24 13.18
CA ALA A 66 -11.90 2.75 12.16
C ALA A 66 -10.42 2.79 12.61
N ALA A 67 -9.98 3.91 13.18
CA ALA A 67 -8.61 4.04 13.68
C ALA A 67 -8.27 3.01 14.77
N ARG A 68 -9.19 2.78 15.71
CA ARG A 68 -9.03 1.75 16.77
C ARG A 68 -8.94 0.35 16.18
N ALA A 69 -9.86 0.02 15.26
CA ALA A 69 -9.88 -1.29 14.61
C ALA A 69 -8.59 -1.55 13.79
N HIS A 70 -8.05 -0.54 13.11
CA HIS A 70 -6.74 -0.65 12.47
C HIS A 70 -5.64 -0.94 13.48
N SER A 71 -5.60 -0.20 14.59
CA SER A 71 -4.57 -0.34 15.62
C SER A 71 -4.58 -1.72 16.30
N GLU A 72 -5.74 -2.34 16.42
CA GLU A 72 -5.90 -3.65 17.08
C GLU A 72 -5.36 -4.83 16.26
N ILE A 73 -5.26 -4.67 14.92
CA ILE A 73 -4.99 -5.84 14.05
C ILE A 73 -3.76 -5.67 13.14
N ILE A 74 -3.20 -4.46 13.04
CA ILE A 74 -2.19 -4.15 12.02
C ILE A 74 -0.91 -4.98 12.18
N ASP A 75 -0.46 -5.22 13.39
CA ASP A 75 0.71 -6.03 13.71
C ASP A 75 0.50 -7.50 13.33
N GLU A 76 -0.66 -8.07 13.64
CA GLU A 76 -1.02 -9.42 13.24
C GLU A 76 -1.05 -9.56 11.72
N LEU A 77 -1.66 -8.61 11.00
CA LEU A 77 -1.73 -8.64 9.54
C LEU A 77 -0.34 -8.54 8.90
N ILE A 78 0.56 -7.73 9.47
CA ILE A 78 1.95 -7.63 9.03
C ILE A 78 2.65 -8.99 9.16
N LEU A 79 2.54 -9.62 10.33
CA LEU A 79 3.13 -10.95 10.56
C LEU A 79 2.55 -12.00 9.62
N MET A 80 1.24 -12.00 9.43
CA MET A 80 0.56 -12.91 8.50
C MET A 80 1.02 -12.70 7.05
N ALA A 81 1.18 -11.45 6.61
CA ALA A 81 1.60 -11.14 5.25
C ALA A 81 3.01 -11.63 4.98
N VAL A 82 3.96 -11.39 5.88
CA VAL A 82 5.34 -11.88 5.78
C VAL A 82 5.40 -13.41 5.80
N LYS A 83 4.67 -14.05 6.72
CA LYS A 83 4.58 -15.52 6.82
C LYS A 83 3.99 -16.13 5.54
N LYS A 84 2.90 -15.57 5.01
CA LYS A 84 2.24 -16.05 3.77
C LYS A 84 3.14 -15.85 2.55
N ALA A 85 3.92 -14.77 2.52
CA ALA A 85 4.92 -14.52 1.48
C ALA A 85 6.10 -15.50 1.54
N LYS A 86 6.25 -16.26 2.63
CA LYS A 86 7.37 -17.19 2.90
C LYS A 86 8.74 -16.50 2.83
N ILE A 87 8.82 -15.31 3.40
CA ILE A 87 10.04 -14.52 3.52
C ILE A 87 10.30 -14.15 4.99
N LYS A 88 11.46 -13.60 5.28
CA LYS A 88 11.78 -12.96 6.56
C LYS A 88 11.68 -11.43 6.44
N PHE A 89 11.63 -10.72 7.56
CA PHE A 89 11.63 -9.25 7.56
C PHE A 89 12.91 -8.67 6.93
N GLU A 90 14.03 -9.34 7.15
CA GLU A 90 15.35 -8.95 6.60
C GLU A 90 15.42 -9.08 5.07
N ASP A 91 14.49 -9.81 4.46
CA ASP A 91 14.38 -9.94 3.00
C ASP A 91 13.69 -8.74 2.34
N LEU A 92 13.08 -7.85 3.14
CA LEU A 92 12.41 -6.65 2.64
C LEU A 92 13.42 -5.56 2.27
N ASN A 93 13.11 -4.81 1.23
CA ASN A 93 13.95 -3.72 0.72
C ASN A 93 13.35 -2.34 0.97
N ALA A 94 12.04 -2.27 1.20
CA ALA A 94 11.33 -1.04 1.58
C ALA A 94 10.00 -1.38 2.25
N ILE A 95 9.47 -0.42 3.01
CA ILE A 95 8.12 -0.43 3.55
C ILE A 95 7.35 0.73 2.91
N ALA A 96 6.17 0.45 2.38
CA ALA A 96 5.29 1.46 1.82
C ALA A 96 4.01 1.56 2.65
N ALA A 97 3.46 2.77 2.82
CA ALA A 97 2.13 2.93 3.39
C ALA A 97 1.39 4.08 2.73
N THR A 98 0.08 3.94 2.64
CA THR A 98 -0.80 5.03 2.22
C THR A 98 -0.72 6.17 3.24
N SER A 99 -0.39 7.36 2.73
CA SER A 99 -0.17 8.56 3.55
C SER A 99 -1.21 9.65 3.28
N GLY A 100 -2.14 9.41 2.38
CA GLY A 100 -3.27 10.28 2.04
C GLY A 100 -3.65 10.17 0.56
N PRO A 101 -4.84 10.70 0.20
CA PRO A 101 -5.93 11.12 1.09
C PRO A 101 -6.59 9.93 1.82
N GLY A 102 -7.33 10.23 2.91
CA GLY A 102 -8.04 9.24 3.72
C GLY A 102 -8.39 9.76 5.12
N LEU A 103 -8.95 8.89 5.96
CA LEU A 103 -9.28 9.21 7.34
C LEU A 103 -8.00 9.33 8.17
N LEU A 104 -7.76 10.51 8.75
CA LEU A 104 -6.50 10.86 9.42
C LEU A 104 -6.08 9.80 10.47
N GLY A 105 -7.01 9.35 11.31
CA GLY A 105 -6.71 8.36 12.35
C GLY A 105 -6.21 7.03 11.79
N GLY A 106 -6.89 6.51 10.76
CA GLY A 106 -6.47 5.30 10.05
C GLY A 106 -5.12 5.46 9.37
N LEU A 107 -4.93 6.55 8.61
CA LEU A 107 -3.66 6.86 7.94
C LEU A 107 -2.48 6.90 8.92
N LEU A 108 -2.67 7.52 10.11
CA LEU A 108 -1.64 7.58 11.14
C LEU A 108 -1.23 6.18 11.62
N VAL A 109 -2.18 5.27 11.83
CA VAL A 109 -1.87 3.90 12.26
C VAL A 109 -0.95 3.20 11.25
N GLY A 110 -1.33 3.19 9.97
CA GLY A 110 -0.53 2.55 8.92
C GLY A 110 0.84 3.20 8.73
N VAL A 111 0.89 4.53 8.69
CA VAL A 111 2.15 5.28 8.51
C VAL A 111 3.10 5.10 9.69
N VAL A 112 2.59 5.12 10.93
CA VAL A 112 3.42 4.91 12.13
C VAL A 112 3.97 3.49 12.15
N ALA A 113 3.13 2.47 11.91
CA ALA A 113 3.59 1.08 11.80
C ALA A 113 4.68 0.91 10.73
N ALA A 114 4.45 1.46 9.53
CA ALA A 114 5.39 1.40 8.42
C ALA A 114 6.71 2.10 8.73
N LYS A 115 6.69 3.30 9.31
CA LYS A 115 7.89 4.05 9.70
C LYS A 115 8.66 3.36 10.81
N THR A 116 7.98 2.77 11.79
CA THR A 116 8.61 2.01 12.87
C THR A 116 9.36 0.80 12.29
N LEU A 117 8.70 0.00 11.43
CA LEU A 117 9.36 -1.13 10.78
C LEU A 117 10.55 -0.70 9.91
N SER A 118 10.36 0.36 9.11
CA SER A 118 11.42 0.94 8.27
C SER A 118 12.65 1.33 9.10
N SER A 119 12.42 1.98 10.24
CA SER A 119 13.48 2.39 11.16
C SER A 119 14.20 1.19 11.80
N VAL A 120 13.44 0.20 12.30
CA VAL A 120 14.01 -1.00 12.94
C VAL A 120 14.82 -1.83 11.95
N LEU A 121 14.31 -2.00 10.72
CA LEU A 121 14.96 -2.77 9.66
C LEU A 121 16.05 -1.98 8.92
N ASN A 122 16.18 -0.68 9.19
CA ASN A 122 17.07 0.23 8.48
C ASN A 122 16.93 0.20 6.95
N ILE A 123 15.66 0.21 6.49
CA ILE A 123 15.27 0.21 5.07
C ILE A 123 14.37 1.41 4.77
N PRO A 124 14.25 1.87 3.51
CA PRO A 124 13.44 3.03 3.15
C PRO A 124 11.95 2.89 3.48
N PHE A 125 11.34 4.00 3.95
CA PHE A 125 9.91 4.21 3.98
C PHE A 125 9.45 4.95 2.71
N ILE A 126 8.34 4.50 2.12
CA ILE A 126 7.75 5.09 0.91
C ILE A 126 6.31 5.51 1.23
N ALA A 127 6.06 6.82 1.18
CA ALA A 127 4.72 7.39 1.31
C ALA A 127 3.97 7.24 -0.02
N ILE A 128 2.79 6.62 0.00
CA ILE A 128 1.96 6.39 -1.19
C ILE A 128 0.70 7.24 -1.12
N ASN A 129 0.37 7.88 -2.25
CA ASN A 129 -0.93 8.51 -2.43
C ASN A 129 -1.98 7.43 -2.70
N HIS A 130 -3.11 7.47 -1.96
CA HIS A 130 -4.19 6.49 -2.05
C HIS A 130 -4.79 6.41 -3.46
N LEU A 131 -5.05 7.56 -4.09
CA LEU A 131 -5.63 7.61 -5.45
C LEU A 131 -4.63 7.12 -6.51
N GLU A 132 -3.35 7.39 -6.30
CA GLU A 132 -2.29 6.84 -7.15
C GLU A 132 -2.21 5.32 -7.03
N GLY A 133 -2.38 4.77 -5.82
CA GLY A 133 -2.49 3.34 -5.59
C GLY A 133 -3.60 2.70 -6.42
N HIS A 134 -4.79 3.32 -6.45
CA HIS A 134 -5.88 2.88 -7.31
C HIS A 134 -5.52 2.98 -8.80
N ALA A 135 -5.00 4.12 -9.23
CA ALA A 135 -4.65 4.37 -10.63
C ALA A 135 -3.62 3.38 -11.17
N LEU A 136 -2.64 3.00 -10.36
CA LEU A 136 -1.54 2.13 -10.76
C LEU A 136 -1.82 0.64 -10.55
N SER A 137 -2.87 0.28 -9.81
CA SER A 137 -3.21 -1.13 -9.51
C SER A 137 -3.38 -1.99 -10.77
N VAL A 138 -3.87 -1.41 -11.85
CA VAL A 138 -4.05 -2.08 -13.14
C VAL A 138 -2.72 -2.63 -13.71
N HIS A 139 -1.59 -1.99 -13.40
CA HIS A 139 -0.27 -2.42 -13.87
C HIS A 139 0.26 -3.68 -13.16
N LEU A 140 -0.40 -4.12 -12.08
CA LEU A 140 -0.08 -5.41 -11.44
C LEU A 140 -0.48 -6.61 -12.32
N GLU A 141 -1.54 -6.45 -13.12
CA GLU A 141 -2.05 -7.52 -13.98
C GLU A 141 -1.69 -7.32 -15.45
N LYS A 142 -1.79 -6.09 -15.94
CA LYS A 142 -1.63 -5.76 -17.36
C LYS A 142 -0.74 -4.55 -17.55
N LYS A 143 0.14 -4.59 -18.54
CA LYS A 143 0.87 -3.40 -19.01
C LYS A 143 -0.08 -2.57 -19.86
N ILE A 144 -0.63 -1.50 -19.30
CA ILE A 144 -1.42 -0.51 -20.03
C ILE A 144 -0.49 0.61 -20.49
N LYS A 145 -0.67 1.04 -21.74
CA LYS A 145 0.09 2.18 -22.28
C LYS A 145 -0.48 3.48 -21.78
N TYR A 146 0.39 4.41 -21.48
CA TYR A 146 0.00 5.80 -21.19
C TYR A 146 -0.25 6.58 -22.50
N PRO A 147 -1.12 7.62 -22.51
CA PRO A 147 -2.06 7.92 -21.43
C PRO A 147 -3.25 6.95 -21.39
N TYR A 148 -3.91 6.84 -20.23
CA TYR A 148 -5.21 6.15 -20.12
C TYR A 148 -6.17 6.91 -19.21
N LEU A 149 -7.47 6.69 -19.42
CA LEU A 149 -8.52 7.28 -18.60
C LEU A 149 -8.86 6.32 -17.46
N LEU A 150 -8.76 6.83 -16.25
CA LEU A 150 -9.22 6.16 -15.02
C LEU A 150 -10.62 6.68 -14.69
N LEU A 151 -11.57 5.76 -14.48
CA LEU A 151 -12.80 6.04 -13.77
C LEU A 151 -12.68 5.44 -12.37
N LEU A 152 -12.60 6.30 -11.35
CA LEU A 152 -12.67 5.91 -9.95
C LEU A 152 -14.11 6.09 -9.46
N VAL A 153 -14.71 5.02 -8.94
CA VAL A 153 -16.04 5.03 -8.33
C VAL A 153 -15.95 4.36 -6.98
N SER A 154 -16.14 5.12 -5.91
CA SER A 154 -16.14 4.62 -4.54
C SER A 154 -17.20 5.34 -3.71
N GLY A 155 -17.40 4.93 -2.47
CA GLY A 155 -18.32 5.59 -1.55
C GLY A 155 -17.96 7.05 -1.24
N GLY A 156 -16.68 7.42 -1.37
CA GLY A 156 -16.19 8.77 -1.08
C GLY A 156 -15.83 9.60 -2.31
N HIS A 157 -15.57 8.95 -3.46
CA HIS A 157 -15.05 9.62 -4.64
C HIS A 157 -15.66 9.04 -5.92
N THR A 158 -16.03 9.93 -6.82
CA THR A 158 -16.37 9.56 -8.22
C THR A 158 -15.72 10.59 -9.12
N GLU A 159 -14.71 10.17 -9.86
CA GLU A 159 -13.97 11.07 -10.74
C GLU A 159 -13.41 10.36 -11.98
N PHE A 160 -13.20 11.17 -13.02
CA PHE A 160 -12.42 10.78 -14.19
C PHE A 160 -11.05 11.45 -14.13
N THR A 161 -10.00 10.65 -14.24
CA THR A 161 -8.62 11.16 -14.22
C THR A 161 -7.84 10.63 -15.41
N ILE A 162 -7.14 11.53 -16.12
CA ILE A 162 -6.24 11.13 -17.21
C ILE A 162 -4.87 10.84 -16.62
N ILE A 163 -4.44 9.59 -16.70
CA ILE A 163 -3.11 9.18 -16.27
C ILE A 163 -2.14 9.31 -17.43
N ASN A 164 -1.36 10.38 -17.43
CA ASN A 164 -0.45 10.70 -18.53
C ASN A 164 0.84 9.87 -18.51
N LYS A 165 1.36 9.62 -17.31
CA LYS A 165 2.55 8.79 -17.04
C LYS A 165 2.63 8.52 -15.55
N PHE A 166 3.56 7.72 -15.11
CA PHE A 166 3.87 7.54 -13.70
C PHE A 166 4.12 8.90 -13.02
N ASN A 167 3.48 9.16 -11.87
CA ASN A 167 3.50 10.44 -11.14
C ASN A 167 2.97 11.67 -11.95
N SER A 168 2.03 11.46 -12.89
CA SER A 168 1.42 12.57 -13.63
C SER A 168 -0.01 12.20 -14.02
N TYR A 169 -0.94 12.85 -13.37
CA TYR A 169 -2.40 12.75 -13.59
C TYR A 169 -3.02 14.12 -13.73
#